data_143fcf207e81e21b8deffa11da0e6d5b
#
_entry.id   143fcf207e81e21b8deffa11da0e6d5b
#
_cell.length_a   1.000
_cell.length_b   1.000
_cell.length_c   1.000
_cell.angle_alpha   90.00
_cell.angle_beta   90.00
_cell.angle_gamma   90.00
#
_symmetry.space_group_name_H-M   'P 1'
#
loop_
_entity.id
_entity.type
_entity.pdbx_description
1 polymer ?
#
loop_
_entity_poly.entity_id
_entity_poly.type
_entity_poly.pdbx_seq_one_letter_code
_entity_poly.pdbx_strand_id
1 'polypeptide(L)'
;IAEEEIPKVELKISDAKPVDLDEIIKKNTKDSSGKEEIYEREEELEYITKYRNNDELYVGTTKVSQEGRNGIQAIKMKKIFDDEGNVISEEQIGCVVTKSSINKIIDIGTKIYVEPKKEETKSSLESGSGVKISEEINVNTPSGFTAEQFKMALTDKKDVNKIFQDNSDYFYYIEDEYNINGMFVAAIGIHESAWGTSKLAKNKYNLFGYGAYDSNPYNGAYTFSNYSESIDLIARVLVKYYINPAGTKIYDGQTASGKYYNGSTIFGVNKKYATDTNWGNSVYKYMKYLYEKL
;
A
#
# COMPACT_ATOMS: atom_id res chain seq x y z
N ILE A 1 9.41 -12.69 34.33
CA ILE A 1 9.35 -12.64 32.86
C ILE A 1 10.70 -12.09 32.46
N ALA A 2 11.56 -12.97 31.90
CA ALA A 2 12.92 -12.61 31.49
C ALA A 2 12.84 -11.78 30.22
N GLU A 3 13.49 -10.63 30.22
CA GLU A 3 13.80 -9.85 29.03
C GLU A 3 14.80 -10.67 28.19
N GLU A 4 14.36 -11.15 27.03
CA GLU A 4 15.30 -11.71 26.04
C GLU A 4 16.10 -10.56 25.42
N GLU A 5 17.36 -10.51 25.74
CA GLU A 5 18.33 -9.61 25.11
C GLU A 5 18.41 -9.92 23.61
N ILE A 6 18.16 -8.89 22.79
CA ILE A 6 18.39 -8.95 21.33
C ILE A 6 19.90 -9.11 21.12
N PRO A 7 20.37 -10.19 20.46
CA PRO A 7 21.78 -10.36 20.23
C PRO A 7 22.31 -9.23 19.33
N LYS A 8 23.25 -8.45 19.86
CA LYS A 8 24.04 -7.51 19.08
C LYS A 8 24.86 -8.32 18.06
N VAL A 9 24.53 -8.14 16.79
CA VAL A 9 25.38 -8.64 15.71
C VAL A 9 26.64 -7.77 15.67
N GLU A 10 27.73 -8.23 16.27
CA GLU A 10 29.05 -7.66 16.00
C GLU A 10 29.42 -8.00 14.55
N LEU A 11 29.43 -6.99 13.70
CA LEU A 11 30.09 -7.07 12.40
C LEU A 11 31.57 -7.31 12.65
N LYS A 12 32.03 -8.55 12.55
CA LYS A 12 33.46 -8.85 12.42
C LYS A 12 33.88 -8.26 11.07
N ILE A 13 34.47 -7.09 11.11
CA ILE A 13 35.30 -6.60 10.03
C ILE A 13 36.40 -7.60 9.91
N SER A 14 36.39 -8.44 8.86
CA SER A 14 37.48 -9.36 8.56
C SER A 14 38.75 -8.55 8.44
N ASP A 15 39.91 -9.18 8.80
CA ASP A 15 41.26 -8.64 8.64
C ASP A 15 41.64 -8.43 7.15
N ALA A 16 40.80 -7.75 6.40
CA ALA A 16 41.08 -7.25 5.07
C ALA A 16 42.14 -6.15 5.26
N LYS A 17 43.34 -6.40 4.77
CA LYS A 17 44.37 -5.38 4.68
C LYS A 17 43.78 -4.14 4.05
N PRO A 18 44.09 -2.95 4.59
CA PRO A 18 43.62 -1.70 3.96
C PRO A 18 44.03 -1.73 2.49
N VAL A 19 43.06 -1.69 1.61
CA VAL A 19 43.32 -1.61 0.18
C VAL A 19 43.87 -0.21 -0.06
N ASP A 20 45.07 -0.14 -0.64
CA ASP A 20 45.67 1.12 -1.01
C ASP A 20 44.82 1.75 -2.14
N LEU A 21 43.99 2.70 -1.75
CA LEU A 21 43.11 3.44 -2.66
C LEU A 21 43.92 4.16 -3.77
N ASP A 22 45.12 4.63 -3.44
CA ASP A 22 46.01 5.29 -4.42
C ASP A 22 46.54 4.31 -5.48
N GLU A 23 46.75 3.01 -5.10
CA GLU A 23 47.15 1.96 -6.03
C GLU A 23 45.98 1.55 -6.94
N ILE A 24 44.76 1.51 -6.43
CA ILE A 24 43.55 1.27 -7.24
C ILE A 24 43.28 2.45 -8.17
N ILE A 25 43.39 3.67 -7.68
CA ILE A 25 43.24 4.88 -8.47
C ILE A 25 44.29 4.92 -9.56
N LYS A 26 45.55 4.64 -9.28
CA LYS A 26 46.62 4.58 -10.29
C LYS A 26 46.46 3.45 -11.30
N LYS A 27 45.87 2.32 -10.90
CA LYS A 27 45.62 1.19 -11.82
C LYS A 27 44.41 1.42 -12.73
N ASN A 28 43.48 2.25 -12.33
CA ASN A 28 42.28 2.62 -13.09
C ASN A 28 42.40 3.97 -13.81
N THR A 29 43.39 4.80 -13.47
CA THR A 29 43.80 5.94 -14.26
C THR A 29 44.82 5.48 -15.32
N LYS A 30 44.40 4.73 -16.32
CA LYS A 30 44.95 4.97 -17.64
C LYS A 30 44.62 6.41 -17.98
N ASP A 31 45.63 7.20 -18.32
CA ASP A 31 45.47 8.55 -18.86
C ASP A 31 44.38 8.53 -19.95
N SER A 32 43.12 8.65 -19.54
CA SER A 32 42.06 9.09 -20.41
C SER A 32 42.10 10.61 -20.29
N SER A 33 42.75 11.26 -21.23
CA SER A 33 42.57 12.68 -21.53
C SER A 33 41.13 12.96 -21.99
N GLY A 34 40.20 12.16 -21.49
CA GLY A 34 38.78 12.22 -21.82
C GLY A 34 38.20 13.57 -21.44
N LYS A 35 37.65 14.25 -22.40
CA LYS A 35 36.94 15.50 -22.20
C LYS A 35 35.75 15.22 -21.23
N GLU A 36 35.72 15.94 -20.12
CA GLU A 36 34.60 15.89 -19.19
C GLU A 36 33.65 17.05 -19.50
N GLU A 37 32.35 16.75 -19.44
CA GLU A 37 31.28 17.74 -19.51
C GLU A 37 30.36 17.59 -18.30
N ILE A 38 30.15 18.70 -17.60
CA ILE A 38 29.19 18.77 -16.50
C ILE A 38 28.01 19.60 -16.97
N TYR A 39 26.81 19.05 -16.84
CA TYR A 39 25.57 19.71 -17.20
C TYR A 39 24.52 19.49 -16.12
N GLU A 40 23.50 20.33 -16.10
CA GLU A 40 22.37 20.22 -15.22
C GLU A 40 21.11 19.94 -16.05
N ARG A 41 20.24 19.10 -15.52
CA ARG A 41 18.89 18.88 -16.05
C ARG A 41 17.89 19.05 -14.92
N GLU A 42 16.73 19.57 -15.26
CA GLU A 42 15.62 19.64 -14.32
C GLU A 42 14.78 18.38 -14.45
N GLU A 43 14.35 17.85 -13.30
CA GLU A 43 13.38 16.77 -13.20
C GLU A 43 12.25 17.17 -12.26
N GLU A 44 11.06 16.66 -12.54
CA GLU A 44 9.95 16.83 -11.62
C GLU A 44 10.18 16.00 -10.35
N LEU A 45 9.95 16.64 -9.20
CA LEU A 45 9.87 16.01 -7.90
C LEU A 45 8.40 15.78 -7.58
N GLU A 46 7.93 14.56 -7.76
CA GLU A 46 6.53 14.23 -7.55
C GLU A 46 6.09 14.51 -6.10
N TYR A 47 4.86 14.98 -5.94
CA TYR A 47 4.24 15.09 -4.63
C TYR A 47 3.65 13.74 -4.20
N ILE A 48 3.51 13.54 -2.89
CA ILE A 48 2.78 12.42 -2.32
C ILE A 48 1.39 12.87 -1.83
N THR A 49 0.41 11.97 -1.93
CA THR A 49 -0.91 12.17 -1.31
C THR A 49 -0.84 11.70 0.14
N LYS A 50 -1.29 12.56 1.06
CA LYS A 50 -1.42 12.27 2.48
C LYS A 50 -2.88 12.32 2.88
N TYR A 51 -3.28 11.39 3.75
CA TYR A 51 -4.62 11.33 4.31
C TYR A 51 -4.59 11.81 5.75
N ARG A 52 -5.63 12.52 6.18
CA ARG A 52 -5.75 13.08 7.52
C ARG A 52 -7.17 12.94 8.02
N ASN A 53 -7.34 12.38 9.21
CA ASN A 53 -8.64 12.29 9.86
C ASN A 53 -9.18 13.71 10.15
N ASN A 54 -10.47 13.91 9.90
CA ASN A 54 -11.16 15.16 10.13
C ASN A 54 -12.51 14.90 10.82
N ASP A 55 -12.63 15.32 12.05
CA ASP A 55 -13.82 15.13 12.90
C ASP A 55 -14.94 16.14 12.63
N GLU A 56 -14.72 17.10 11.73
CA GLU A 56 -15.75 18.01 11.22
C GLU A 56 -16.52 17.40 10.05
N LEU A 57 -15.90 16.46 9.33
CA LEU A 57 -16.51 15.75 8.21
C LEU A 57 -17.16 14.46 8.65
N TYR A 58 -18.32 14.16 8.10
CA TYR A 58 -19.00 12.90 8.38
C TYR A 58 -18.22 11.70 7.82
N VAL A 59 -18.27 10.59 8.54
CA VAL A 59 -17.74 9.29 8.07
C VAL A 59 -18.29 9.00 6.68
N GLY A 60 -17.43 8.50 5.78
CA GLY A 60 -17.77 8.28 4.38
C GLY A 60 -17.66 9.52 3.48
N THR A 61 -17.23 10.68 4.02
CA THR A 61 -16.92 11.84 3.21
C THR A 61 -15.43 12.14 3.19
N THR A 62 -14.95 12.60 2.06
CA THR A 62 -13.58 13.08 1.93
C THR A 62 -13.58 14.51 1.40
N LYS A 63 -12.54 15.24 1.72
CA LYS A 63 -12.34 16.59 1.23
C LYS A 63 -10.89 16.82 0.90
N VAL A 64 -10.58 17.23 -0.31
CA VAL A 64 -9.24 17.72 -0.62
C VAL A 64 -9.03 19.03 0.11
N SER A 65 -8.19 19.03 1.13
CA SER A 65 -7.87 20.20 1.93
C SER A 65 -6.63 20.92 1.44
N GLN A 66 -5.80 20.24 0.66
CA GLN A 66 -4.65 20.81 -0.01
C GLN A 66 -4.40 20.07 -1.32
N GLU A 67 -4.36 20.80 -2.43
CA GLU A 67 -3.96 20.21 -3.71
C GLU A 67 -2.46 19.95 -3.75
N GLY A 68 -2.09 18.81 -4.35
CA GLY A 68 -0.71 18.46 -4.61
C GLY A 68 -0.12 19.31 -5.74
N ARG A 69 1.16 19.58 -5.66
CA ARG A 69 1.92 20.20 -6.74
C ARG A 69 3.34 19.66 -6.76
N ASN A 70 3.77 19.18 -7.92
CA ASN A 70 5.13 18.73 -8.11
C ASN A 70 6.13 19.85 -7.85
N GLY A 71 7.24 19.46 -7.28
CA GLY A 71 8.43 20.26 -7.15
C GLY A 71 9.32 20.14 -8.38
N ILE A 72 10.51 20.69 -8.28
CA ILE A 72 11.55 20.60 -9.29
C ILE A 72 12.87 20.33 -8.56
N GLN A 73 13.64 19.40 -9.09
CA GLN A 73 15.01 19.15 -8.66
C GLN A 73 15.97 19.34 -9.86
N ALA A 74 17.08 19.98 -9.59
CA ALA A 74 18.19 20.06 -10.54
C ALA A 74 19.15 18.90 -10.27
N ILE A 75 19.34 18.07 -11.27
CA ILE A 75 20.27 16.95 -11.24
C ILE A 75 21.53 17.36 -11.98
N LYS A 76 22.65 17.29 -11.28
CA LYS A 76 23.98 17.57 -11.87
C LYS A 76 24.56 16.26 -12.37
N MET A 77 24.82 16.23 -13.66
CA MET A 77 25.33 15.09 -14.40
C MET A 77 26.76 15.35 -14.88
N LYS A 78 27.55 14.31 -14.94
CA LYS A 78 28.89 14.31 -15.52
C LYS A 78 28.95 13.29 -16.64
N LYS A 79 29.38 13.74 -17.84
CA LYS A 79 29.71 12.90 -18.99
C LYS A 79 31.21 12.83 -19.15
N ILE A 80 31.70 11.65 -19.49
CA ILE A 80 33.08 11.42 -19.87
C ILE A 80 33.06 10.91 -21.31
N PHE A 81 33.90 11.50 -22.16
CA PHE A 81 34.02 11.16 -23.58
C PHE A 81 35.34 10.48 -23.86
N ASP A 82 35.38 9.62 -24.88
CA ASP A 82 36.61 9.11 -25.43
C ASP A 82 37.28 10.14 -26.37
N ASP A 83 38.45 9.80 -26.91
CA ASP A 83 39.20 10.67 -27.82
C ASP A 83 38.45 10.89 -29.16
N GLU A 84 37.46 10.05 -29.48
CA GLU A 84 36.63 10.12 -30.68
C GLU A 84 35.38 10.97 -30.46
N GLY A 85 35.12 11.37 -29.20
CA GLY A 85 33.97 12.18 -28.80
C GLY A 85 32.69 11.39 -28.45
N ASN A 86 32.79 10.06 -28.29
CA ASN A 86 31.67 9.26 -27.86
C ASN A 86 31.57 9.26 -26.32
N VAL A 87 30.33 9.24 -25.77
CA VAL A 87 30.11 9.15 -24.34
C VAL A 87 30.46 7.75 -23.84
N ILE A 88 31.45 7.64 -22.99
CA ILE A 88 31.85 6.38 -22.32
C ILE A 88 31.25 6.19 -20.95
N SER A 89 30.87 7.29 -20.29
CA SER A 89 30.22 7.26 -18.97
C SER A 89 29.34 8.48 -18.80
N GLU A 90 28.22 8.27 -18.12
CA GLU A 90 27.31 9.33 -17.67
C GLU A 90 26.83 8.99 -16.25
N GLU A 91 27.09 9.86 -15.30
CA GLU A 91 26.77 9.64 -13.90
C GLU A 91 26.16 10.87 -13.25
N GLN A 92 25.28 10.66 -12.28
CA GLN A 92 24.76 11.73 -11.43
C GLN A 92 25.78 12.04 -10.34
N ILE A 93 26.24 13.30 -10.33
CA ILE A 93 27.21 13.79 -9.33
C ILE A 93 26.60 14.71 -8.28
N GLY A 94 25.34 15.09 -8.42
CA GLY A 94 24.63 15.92 -7.46
C GLY A 94 23.14 16.00 -7.75
N CYS A 95 22.39 16.39 -6.72
CA CYS A 95 20.96 16.69 -6.81
C CYS A 95 20.61 17.80 -5.82
N VAL A 96 19.90 18.81 -6.29
CA VAL A 96 19.43 19.92 -5.47
C VAL A 96 17.94 20.15 -5.74
N VAL A 97 17.13 20.18 -4.70
CA VAL A 97 15.73 20.57 -4.81
C VAL A 97 15.65 22.09 -4.99
N THR A 98 15.27 22.53 -6.18
CA THR A 98 15.13 23.96 -6.52
C THR A 98 13.75 24.49 -6.18
N LYS A 99 12.74 23.59 -6.20
CA LYS A 99 11.37 23.88 -5.78
C LYS A 99 10.80 22.66 -5.07
N SER A 100 10.45 22.81 -3.80
CA SER A 100 9.83 21.73 -3.04
C SER A 100 8.46 21.36 -3.61
N SER A 101 8.15 20.06 -3.62
CA SER A 101 6.79 19.59 -3.89
C SER A 101 5.86 19.99 -2.74
N ILE A 102 4.58 20.15 -3.07
CA ILE A 102 3.50 20.35 -2.09
C ILE A 102 2.65 19.09 -2.12
N ASN A 103 2.56 18.39 -1.01
CA ASN A 103 1.78 17.18 -0.92
C ASN A 103 0.28 17.48 -1.05
N LYS A 104 -0.45 16.60 -1.73
CA LYS A 104 -1.90 16.58 -1.68
C LYS A 104 -2.33 16.10 -0.30
N ILE A 105 -3.30 16.77 0.33
CA ILE A 105 -3.90 16.34 1.59
C ILE A 105 -5.38 16.11 1.37
N ILE A 106 -5.81 14.89 1.66
CA ILE A 106 -7.21 14.49 1.65
C ILE A 106 -7.64 14.27 3.10
N ASP A 107 -8.60 15.05 3.56
CA ASP A 107 -9.25 14.85 4.83
C ASP A 107 -10.30 13.76 4.71
N ILE A 108 -10.26 12.79 5.62
CA ILE A 108 -11.24 11.71 5.75
C ILE A 108 -12.15 12.02 6.92
N GLY A 109 -13.45 12.05 6.68
CA GLY A 109 -14.45 12.31 7.70
C GLY A 109 -14.47 11.21 8.77
N THR A 110 -14.45 11.63 10.03
CA THR A 110 -14.55 10.74 11.19
C THR A 110 -15.76 11.06 12.08
N LYS A 111 -16.54 12.11 11.72
CA LYS A 111 -17.74 12.50 12.47
C LYS A 111 -18.88 11.53 12.21
N ILE A 112 -19.37 10.89 13.26
CA ILE A 112 -20.53 10.00 13.18
C ILE A 112 -21.81 10.85 13.02
N TYR A 113 -22.62 10.55 12.01
CA TYR A 113 -23.96 11.10 11.91
C TYR A 113 -24.89 10.36 12.87
N VAL A 114 -25.32 11.02 13.93
CA VAL A 114 -26.37 10.50 14.81
C VAL A 114 -27.68 11.11 14.34
N GLU A 115 -28.53 10.34 13.65
CA GLU A 115 -29.88 10.80 13.34
C GLU A 115 -30.63 11.17 14.65
N PRO A 116 -31.36 12.33 14.68
CA PRO A 116 -32.22 12.62 15.79
C PRO A 116 -33.29 11.53 15.86
N LYS A 117 -33.34 10.81 17.00
CA LYS A 117 -34.33 9.76 17.26
C LYS A 117 -35.74 10.27 16.92
N LYS A 118 -36.29 9.83 15.79
CA LYS A 118 -37.74 9.66 15.66
C LYS A 118 -38.10 8.48 16.54
N GLU A 119 -38.99 8.73 17.50
CA GLU A 119 -39.65 7.65 18.22
C GLU A 119 -40.34 6.74 17.20
N GLU A 120 -39.73 5.65 16.90
CA GLU A 120 -40.35 4.53 16.16
C GLU A 120 -40.40 3.30 17.08
N THR A 121 -41.62 2.82 17.16
CA THR A 121 -42.10 1.58 17.73
C THR A 121 -41.05 0.46 17.73
N LYS A 122 -40.86 -0.13 18.92
CA LYS A 122 -40.07 -1.35 19.13
C LYS A 122 -40.41 -2.43 18.10
N SER A 123 -39.53 -2.62 17.13
CA SER A 123 -39.38 -3.90 16.46
C SER A 123 -38.20 -4.60 17.11
N SER A 124 -38.49 -5.73 17.71
CA SER A 124 -37.57 -6.63 18.37
C SER A 124 -36.45 -7.02 17.45
N LEU A 125 -35.23 -6.47 17.66
CA LEU A 125 -33.99 -7.03 17.13
C LEU A 125 -33.74 -8.36 17.82
N GLU A 126 -34.06 -9.45 17.15
CA GLU A 126 -33.56 -10.77 17.51
C GLU A 126 -32.03 -10.76 17.40
N SER A 127 -31.39 -10.85 18.54
CA SER A 127 -29.96 -11.09 18.70
C SER A 127 -29.65 -12.47 18.10
N GLY A 128 -28.83 -12.52 17.03
CA GLY A 128 -28.13 -13.74 16.69
C GLY A 128 -28.28 -14.33 15.28
N SER A 129 -28.48 -13.51 14.26
CA SER A 129 -28.35 -14.00 12.86
C SER A 129 -27.34 -13.16 12.13
N GLY A 130 -26.05 -13.50 12.24
CA GLY A 130 -25.00 -12.83 11.46
C GLY A 130 -25.29 -12.90 9.97
N VAL A 131 -24.82 -11.90 9.22
CA VAL A 131 -25.04 -11.78 7.78
C VAL A 131 -24.36 -12.93 7.05
N LYS A 132 -25.12 -13.73 6.30
CA LYS A 132 -24.60 -14.86 5.52
C LYS A 132 -24.15 -14.39 4.14
N ILE A 133 -22.96 -14.82 3.74
CA ILE A 133 -22.45 -14.63 2.38
C ILE A 133 -22.35 -15.94 1.64
N SER A 134 -22.45 -15.89 0.31
CA SER A 134 -22.23 -17.01 -0.58
C SER A 134 -20.81 -16.96 -1.15
N GLU A 135 -20.32 -18.11 -1.64
CA GLU A 135 -19.04 -18.20 -2.36
C GLU A 135 -19.05 -17.43 -3.69
N GLU A 136 -20.25 -17.17 -4.23
CA GLU A 136 -20.47 -16.41 -5.47
C GLU A 136 -20.57 -14.90 -5.24
N ILE A 137 -20.23 -14.42 -4.02
CA ILE A 137 -20.28 -12.98 -3.73
C ILE A 137 -19.36 -12.22 -4.68
N ASN A 138 -19.91 -11.18 -5.32
CA ASN A 138 -19.13 -10.26 -6.12
C ASN A 138 -18.33 -9.31 -5.21
N VAL A 139 -17.04 -9.18 -5.47
CA VAL A 139 -16.13 -8.31 -4.70
C VAL A 139 -15.81 -7.00 -5.42
N ASN A 140 -16.36 -6.78 -6.62
CA ASN A 140 -16.24 -5.54 -7.38
C ASN A 140 -17.42 -4.57 -7.13
N THR A 141 -18.08 -4.71 -6.01
CA THR A 141 -19.14 -3.83 -5.52
C THR A 141 -18.97 -3.65 -4.01
N PRO A 142 -19.34 -2.48 -3.44
CA PRO A 142 -19.35 -2.26 -2.01
C PRO A 142 -20.16 -3.32 -1.25
N SER A 143 -19.80 -3.57 0.01
CA SER A 143 -20.53 -4.50 0.88
C SER A 143 -21.91 -3.98 1.27
N GLY A 144 -22.07 -2.65 1.25
CA GLY A 144 -23.27 -1.96 1.72
C GLY A 144 -23.34 -1.77 3.24
N PHE A 145 -22.27 -2.07 3.96
CA PHE A 145 -22.19 -1.84 5.40
C PHE A 145 -21.81 -0.40 5.74
N THR A 146 -22.16 0.02 6.95
CA THR A 146 -21.78 1.34 7.48
C THR A 146 -20.37 1.31 8.08
N ALA A 147 -19.78 2.48 8.30
CA ALA A 147 -18.47 2.60 8.96
C ALA A 147 -18.46 1.97 10.37
N GLU A 148 -19.58 2.09 11.13
CA GLU A 148 -19.71 1.46 12.44
C GLU A 148 -19.71 -0.07 12.33
N GLN A 149 -20.35 -0.62 11.30
CA GLN A 149 -20.34 -2.06 11.02
C GLN A 149 -18.93 -2.53 10.63
N PHE A 150 -18.18 -1.76 9.84
CA PHE A 150 -16.76 -2.04 9.59
C PHE A 150 -15.95 -2.07 10.86
N LYS A 151 -16.12 -1.07 11.74
CA LYS A 151 -15.44 -1.02 13.03
C LYS A 151 -15.83 -2.20 13.91
N MET A 152 -17.10 -2.56 13.96
CA MET A 152 -17.58 -3.71 14.72
C MET A 152 -17.00 -5.03 14.18
N ALA A 153 -17.04 -5.25 12.87
CA ALA A 153 -16.50 -6.46 12.24
C ALA A 153 -14.99 -6.60 12.46
N LEU A 154 -14.24 -5.50 12.34
CA LEU A 154 -12.79 -5.47 12.45
C LEU A 154 -12.26 -5.34 13.88
N THR A 155 -13.13 -5.09 14.87
CA THR A 155 -12.77 -5.16 16.29
C THR A 155 -12.71 -6.62 16.73
N ASP A 156 -11.50 -7.13 16.95
CA ASP A 156 -11.27 -8.53 17.28
C ASP A 156 -10.10 -8.72 18.24
N LYS A 157 -10.20 -9.71 19.14
CA LYS A 157 -9.12 -10.06 20.07
C LYS A 157 -7.87 -10.63 19.37
N LYS A 158 -7.99 -11.10 18.13
CA LYS A 158 -6.87 -11.56 17.32
C LYS A 158 -6.06 -10.40 16.75
N ASP A 159 -6.69 -9.22 16.63
CA ASP A 159 -6.02 -7.97 16.23
C ASP A 159 -5.34 -7.33 17.45
N VAL A 160 -4.30 -8.00 17.94
CA VAL A 160 -3.61 -7.63 19.19
C VAL A 160 -2.95 -6.24 19.14
N ASN A 161 -2.66 -5.75 17.94
CA ASN A 161 -2.09 -4.43 17.71
C ASN A 161 -3.12 -3.40 17.25
N LYS A 162 -4.41 -3.76 17.21
CA LYS A 162 -5.53 -2.94 16.75
C LYS A 162 -5.39 -2.37 15.34
N ILE A 163 -4.60 -3.03 14.49
CA ILE A 163 -4.29 -2.55 13.16
C ILE A 163 -5.54 -2.50 12.28
N PHE A 164 -6.35 -3.56 12.30
CA PHE A 164 -7.58 -3.62 11.52
C PHE A 164 -8.68 -2.76 12.12
N GLN A 165 -8.80 -2.76 13.44
CA GLN A 165 -9.74 -1.90 14.17
C GLN A 165 -9.46 -0.42 13.90
N ASP A 166 -8.20 0.01 14.03
CA ASP A 166 -7.81 1.43 13.90
C ASP A 166 -7.81 1.92 12.44
N ASN A 167 -7.80 1.00 11.46
CA ASN A 167 -7.93 1.32 10.03
C ASN A 167 -9.28 0.91 9.45
N SER A 168 -10.28 0.60 10.28
CA SER A 168 -11.62 0.20 9.82
C SER A 168 -12.27 1.24 8.91
N ASP A 169 -12.07 2.53 9.21
CA ASP A 169 -12.59 3.64 8.42
C ASP A 169 -11.96 3.69 7.02
N TYR A 170 -10.70 3.24 6.90
CA TYR A 170 -10.05 3.20 5.60
C TYR A 170 -10.52 2.01 4.74
N PHE A 171 -10.79 0.86 5.35
CA PHE A 171 -11.45 -0.26 4.66
C PHE A 171 -12.86 0.11 4.20
N TYR A 172 -13.59 0.92 4.95
CA TYR A 172 -14.86 1.47 4.54
C TYR A 172 -14.69 2.49 3.39
N TYR A 173 -13.74 3.43 3.50
CA TYR A 173 -13.45 4.45 2.51
C TYR A 173 -13.19 3.89 1.11
N ILE A 174 -12.38 2.82 1.00
CA ILE A 174 -12.06 2.23 -0.30
C ILE A 174 -13.26 1.61 -1.02
N GLU A 175 -14.35 1.30 -0.32
CA GLU A 175 -15.58 0.82 -0.95
C GLU A 175 -16.19 1.88 -1.87
N ASP A 176 -16.34 3.09 -1.34
CA ASP A 176 -16.93 4.21 -2.07
C ASP A 176 -15.97 4.74 -3.13
N GLU A 177 -14.70 4.89 -2.79
CA GLU A 177 -13.69 5.46 -3.67
C GLU A 177 -13.37 4.57 -4.87
N TYR A 178 -13.30 3.25 -4.67
CA TYR A 178 -12.83 2.32 -5.69
C TYR A 178 -13.87 1.32 -6.17
N ASN A 179 -15.09 1.38 -5.63
CA ASN A 179 -16.17 0.42 -5.93
C ASN A 179 -15.71 -1.04 -5.76
N ILE A 180 -15.15 -1.34 -4.59
CA ILE A 180 -14.65 -2.65 -4.19
C ILE A 180 -15.25 -3.05 -2.84
N ASN A 181 -15.42 -4.34 -2.58
CA ASN A 181 -15.84 -4.79 -1.25
C ASN A 181 -14.69 -4.64 -0.25
N GLY A 182 -14.82 -3.72 0.70
CA GLY A 182 -13.78 -3.42 1.70
C GLY A 182 -13.57 -4.55 2.69
N MET A 183 -14.62 -5.34 3.01
CA MET A 183 -14.48 -6.54 3.85
C MET A 183 -13.67 -7.64 3.15
N PHE A 184 -13.75 -7.73 1.83
CA PHE A 184 -12.89 -8.60 1.04
C PHE A 184 -11.42 -8.17 1.15
N VAL A 185 -11.14 -6.88 0.99
CA VAL A 185 -9.78 -6.36 1.13
C VAL A 185 -9.25 -6.59 2.56
N ALA A 186 -10.09 -6.36 3.57
CA ALA A 186 -9.73 -6.66 4.96
C ALA A 186 -9.44 -8.15 5.18
N ALA A 187 -10.25 -9.04 4.60
CA ALA A 187 -10.04 -10.48 4.69
C ALA A 187 -8.72 -10.94 4.06
N ILE A 188 -8.32 -10.34 2.91
CA ILE A 188 -6.98 -10.56 2.33
C ILE A 188 -5.91 -10.10 3.31
N GLY A 189 -5.98 -8.86 3.80
CA GLY A 189 -5.00 -8.33 4.73
C GLY A 189 -4.85 -9.18 6.01
N ILE A 190 -5.96 -9.67 6.55
CA ILE A 190 -5.97 -10.58 7.71
C ILE A 190 -5.25 -11.89 7.37
N HIS A 191 -5.52 -12.46 6.20
CA HIS A 191 -4.89 -13.71 5.75
C HIS A 191 -3.39 -13.53 5.57
N GLU A 192 -2.96 -12.54 4.81
CA GLU A 192 -1.55 -12.30 4.43
C GLU A 192 -0.69 -11.86 5.61
N SER A 193 -1.27 -11.12 6.56
CA SER A 193 -0.52 -10.56 7.69
C SER A 193 -0.70 -11.32 9.01
N ALA A 194 -1.54 -12.36 9.04
CA ALA A 194 -1.96 -13.03 10.27
C ALA A 194 -2.48 -12.01 11.32
N TRP A 195 -3.50 -11.23 10.96
CA TRP A 195 -4.03 -10.14 11.79
C TRP A 195 -2.98 -9.06 12.13
N GLY A 196 -2.15 -8.69 11.16
CA GLY A 196 -1.13 -7.65 11.34
C GLY A 196 0.05 -8.07 12.23
N THR A 197 0.18 -9.36 12.56
CA THR A 197 1.27 -9.83 13.44
C THR A 197 2.56 -10.17 12.69
N SER A 198 2.51 -10.30 11.35
CA SER A 198 3.69 -10.61 10.53
C SER A 198 4.77 -9.52 10.63
N LYS A 199 6.03 -9.91 10.37
CA LYS A 199 7.16 -8.96 10.35
C LYS A 199 6.98 -7.86 9.30
N LEU A 200 6.40 -8.18 8.14
CA LEU A 200 6.13 -7.20 7.09
C LEU A 200 5.07 -6.18 7.53
N ALA A 201 4.00 -6.65 8.15
CA ALA A 201 2.98 -5.76 8.69
C ALA A 201 3.54 -4.80 9.73
N LYS A 202 4.27 -5.32 10.73
CA LYS A 202 4.79 -4.53 11.86
C LYS A 202 5.88 -3.53 11.47
N ASN A 203 6.82 -3.95 10.63
CA ASN A 203 8.03 -3.16 10.38
C ASN A 203 7.96 -2.34 9.08
N LYS A 204 7.05 -2.69 8.18
CA LYS A 204 6.92 -2.06 6.86
C LYS A 204 5.51 -1.56 6.56
N TYR A 205 4.58 -1.62 7.51
CA TYR A 205 3.16 -1.30 7.31
C TYR A 205 2.54 -2.04 6.11
N ASN A 206 3.10 -3.21 5.75
CA ASN A 206 2.73 -3.99 4.58
C ASN A 206 1.86 -5.17 4.98
N LEU A 207 0.52 -4.98 4.88
CA LEU A 207 -0.47 -5.99 5.27
C LEU A 207 -0.64 -7.10 4.24
N PHE A 208 -0.18 -6.89 3.01
CA PHE A 208 -0.50 -7.75 1.87
C PHE A 208 0.72 -8.47 1.29
N GLY A 209 1.90 -8.30 1.88
CA GLY A 209 3.14 -8.88 1.34
C GLY A 209 3.53 -8.28 -0.02
N TYR A 210 3.04 -7.09 -0.37
CA TYR A 210 3.29 -6.49 -1.68
C TYR A 210 4.80 -6.28 -1.92
N GLY A 211 5.26 -6.76 -3.10
CA GLY A 211 6.67 -6.70 -3.48
C GLY A 211 7.55 -7.76 -2.81
N ALA A 212 7.00 -8.66 -1.99
CA ALA A 212 7.75 -9.80 -1.46
C ALA A 212 7.95 -10.85 -2.56
N TYR A 213 9.20 -11.09 -2.94
CA TYR A 213 9.56 -12.11 -3.92
C TYR A 213 10.19 -13.33 -3.21
N ASP A 214 9.97 -14.52 -3.75
CA ASP A 214 10.42 -15.79 -3.15
C ASP A 214 11.93 -15.83 -2.82
N SER A 215 12.76 -15.13 -3.60
CA SER A 215 14.22 -15.09 -3.39
C SER A 215 14.65 -14.18 -2.24
N ASN A 216 13.85 -13.19 -1.85
CA ASN A 216 14.15 -12.25 -0.76
C ASN A 216 12.87 -11.61 -0.20
N PRO A 217 12.00 -12.38 0.46
CA PRO A 217 10.66 -11.93 0.81
C PRO A 217 10.63 -10.69 1.68
N TYR A 218 11.54 -10.59 2.64
CA TYR A 218 11.53 -9.46 3.57
C TYR A 218 12.16 -8.19 2.98
N ASN A 219 13.36 -8.30 2.39
CA ASN A 219 14.06 -7.10 1.89
C ASN A 219 13.44 -6.57 0.59
N GLY A 220 12.90 -7.45 -0.26
CA GLY A 220 12.20 -7.07 -1.49
C GLY A 220 10.84 -6.45 -1.26
N ALA A 221 10.18 -6.76 -0.12
CA ALA A 221 8.86 -6.25 0.18
C ALA A 221 8.83 -4.72 0.33
N TYR A 222 7.77 -4.11 -0.22
CA TYR A 222 7.56 -2.68 -0.18
C TYR A 222 7.38 -2.18 1.26
N THR A 223 7.90 -0.98 1.55
CA THR A 223 7.72 -0.30 2.84
C THR A 223 6.79 0.88 2.64
N PHE A 224 5.71 0.91 3.40
CA PHE A 224 4.74 2.00 3.38
C PHE A 224 4.98 2.94 4.56
N SER A 225 4.42 4.15 4.50
CA SER A 225 4.51 5.12 5.60
C SER A 225 3.48 4.83 6.70
N ASN A 226 2.39 4.15 6.34
CA ASN A 226 1.29 3.76 7.24
C ASN A 226 0.48 2.60 6.62
N TYR A 227 -0.46 2.05 7.37
CA TYR A 227 -1.31 0.95 6.90
C TYR A 227 -2.29 1.38 5.80
N SER A 228 -2.81 2.60 5.86
CA SER A 228 -3.76 3.10 4.86
C SER A 228 -3.15 3.11 3.46
N GLU A 229 -1.86 3.45 3.31
CA GLU A 229 -1.17 3.39 2.02
C GLU A 229 -1.11 1.97 1.45
N SER A 230 -0.90 0.95 2.30
CA SER A 230 -0.88 -0.43 1.84
C SER A 230 -2.28 -0.92 1.45
N ILE A 231 -3.33 -0.49 2.18
CA ILE A 231 -4.73 -0.80 1.87
C ILE A 231 -5.13 -0.14 0.55
N ASP A 232 -4.78 1.14 0.38
CA ASP A 232 -5.02 1.91 -0.82
C ASP A 232 -4.42 1.26 -2.07
N LEU A 233 -3.13 0.96 -1.99
CA LEU A 233 -2.42 0.35 -3.11
C LEU A 233 -3.08 -0.97 -3.55
N ILE A 234 -3.38 -1.85 -2.58
CA ILE A 234 -3.94 -3.15 -2.93
C ILE A 234 -5.37 -3.04 -3.48
N ALA A 235 -6.18 -2.12 -2.95
CA ALA A 235 -7.52 -1.86 -3.48
C ALA A 235 -7.44 -1.43 -4.96
N ARG A 236 -6.57 -0.46 -5.28
CA ARG A 236 -6.36 -0.01 -6.67
C ARG A 236 -5.81 -1.13 -7.57
N VAL A 237 -4.88 -1.94 -7.10
CA VAL A 237 -4.35 -3.08 -7.85
C VAL A 237 -5.44 -4.09 -8.15
N LEU A 238 -6.27 -4.44 -7.17
CA LEU A 238 -7.39 -5.36 -7.35
C LEU A 238 -8.40 -4.83 -8.37
N VAL A 239 -8.81 -3.58 -8.22
CA VAL A 239 -9.79 -2.93 -9.11
C VAL A 239 -9.26 -2.83 -10.54
N LYS A 240 -7.99 -2.48 -10.71
CA LYS A 240 -7.41 -2.24 -12.04
C LYS A 240 -7.11 -3.53 -12.79
N TYR A 241 -6.71 -4.58 -12.09
CA TYR A 241 -6.16 -5.76 -12.76
C TYR A 241 -6.93 -7.06 -12.55
N TYR A 242 -7.68 -7.23 -11.43
CA TYR A 242 -8.19 -8.53 -11.02
C TYR A 242 -9.71 -8.68 -11.02
N ILE A 243 -10.46 -7.68 -10.50
CA ILE A 243 -11.89 -7.82 -10.22
C ILE A 243 -12.79 -7.24 -11.31
N ASN A 244 -12.25 -6.50 -12.25
CA ASN A 244 -12.99 -5.89 -13.36
C ASN A 244 -12.45 -6.33 -14.71
N PRO A 245 -13.32 -6.61 -15.70
CA PRO A 245 -12.88 -6.86 -17.06
C PRO A 245 -12.24 -5.61 -17.69
N ALA A 246 -11.39 -5.83 -18.70
CA ALA A 246 -10.74 -4.73 -19.42
C ALA A 246 -11.76 -3.73 -19.97
N GLY A 247 -11.45 -2.44 -19.87
CA GLY A 247 -12.30 -1.35 -20.35
C GLY A 247 -13.39 -0.89 -19.35
N THR A 248 -13.59 -1.58 -18.22
CA THR A 248 -14.51 -1.10 -17.16
C THR A 248 -14.02 0.25 -16.64
N LYS A 249 -14.89 1.24 -16.56
CA LYS A 249 -14.59 2.53 -15.92
C LYS A 249 -14.34 2.32 -14.42
N ILE A 250 -13.26 2.88 -13.92
CA ILE A 250 -12.83 2.81 -12.52
C ILE A 250 -12.51 4.21 -12.01
N TYR A 251 -11.88 4.30 -10.82
CA TYR A 251 -11.51 5.57 -10.18
C TYR A 251 -10.68 6.50 -11.10
N ASP A 252 -10.70 7.79 -10.81
CA ASP A 252 -9.93 8.85 -11.51
C ASP A 252 -10.13 8.88 -13.04
N GLY A 253 -11.29 8.47 -13.53
CA GLY A 253 -11.57 8.43 -14.97
C GLY A 253 -10.77 7.38 -15.75
N GLN A 254 -10.03 6.51 -15.06
CA GLN A 254 -9.29 5.43 -15.66
C GLN A 254 -10.20 4.28 -16.10
N THR A 255 -9.62 3.33 -16.82
CA THR A 255 -10.25 2.06 -17.16
C THR A 255 -9.44 0.89 -16.60
N ALA A 256 -10.14 -0.16 -16.20
CA ALA A 256 -9.51 -1.40 -15.77
C ALA A 256 -8.69 -2.01 -16.92
N SER A 257 -7.49 -2.47 -16.60
CA SER A 257 -6.67 -3.28 -17.51
C SER A 257 -7.24 -4.69 -17.67
N GLY A 258 -7.82 -5.24 -16.58
CA GLY A 258 -8.36 -6.59 -16.55
C GLY A 258 -7.33 -7.69 -16.87
N LYS A 259 -6.01 -7.40 -16.77
CA LYS A 259 -4.93 -8.31 -17.17
C LYS A 259 -5.02 -9.67 -16.48
N TYR A 260 -5.49 -9.68 -15.26
CA TYR A 260 -5.61 -10.88 -14.41
C TYR A 260 -7.05 -11.21 -14.08
N TYR A 261 -8.02 -10.58 -14.75
CA TYR A 261 -9.43 -10.81 -14.52
C TYR A 261 -9.83 -12.26 -14.88
N ASN A 262 -10.48 -12.94 -13.94
CA ASN A 262 -11.03 -14.27 -14.13
C ASN A 262 -12.37 -14.43 -13.39
N GLY A 263 -13.18 -13.37 -13.38
CA GLY A 263 -14.42 -13.24 -12.63
C GLY A 263 -14.28 -12.35 -11.39
N SER A 264 -15.40 -11.79 -10.95
CA SER A 264 -15.45 -10.82 -9.86
C SER A 264 -15.69 -11.45 -8.49
N THR A 265 -15.54 -12.75 -8.35
CA THR A 265 -15.65 -13.48 -7.08
C THR A 265 -14.28 -13.71 -6.45
N ILE A 266 -14.22 -14.05 -5.16
CA ILE A 266 -12.97 -14.43 -4.47
C ILE A 266 -12.23 -15.53 -5.23
N PHE A 267 -12.95 -16.56 -5.68
CA PHE A 267 -12.38 -17.68 -6.41
C PHE A 267 -11.92 -17.33 -7.83
N GLY A 268 -12.58 -16.34 -8.45
CA GLY A 268 -12.12 -15.75 -9.71
C GLY A 268 -10.78 -15.04 -9.54
N VAL A 269 -10.64 -14.24 -8.49
CA VAL A 269 -9.40 -13.54 -8.12
C VAL A 269 -8.29 -14.56 -7.82
N ASN A 270 -8.56 -15.60 -7.02
CA ASN A 270 -7.57 -16.60 -6.62
C ASN A 270 -6.79 -17.18 -7.80
N LYS A 271 -7.47 -17.45 -8.93
CA LYS A 271 -6.84 -18.08 -10.10
C LYS A 271 -5.61 -17.35 -10.64
N LYS A 272 -5.47 -16.09 -10.34
CA LYS A 272 -4.37 -15.23 -10.83
C LYS A 272 -3.63 -14.47 -9.73
N TYR A 273 -4.19 -14.36 -8.53
CA TYR A 273 -3.63 -13.60 -7.44
C TYR A 273 -2.62 -14.41 -6.62
N ALA A 274 -2.91 -15.67 -6.36
CA ALA A 274 -2.07 -16.56 -5.58
C ALA A 274 -1.80 -17.88 -6.31
N THR A 275 -0.62 -18.45 -6.10
CA THR A 275 -0.27 -19.79 -6.59
C THR A 275 -0.93 -20.89 -5.77
N ASP A 276 -1.23 -20.61 -4.49
CA ASP A 276 -1.99 -21.50 -3.62
C ASP A 276 -3.45 -21.52 -4.05
N THR A 277 -3.90 -22.66 -4.53
CA THR A 277 -5.30 -22.89 -4.94
C THR A 277 -6.28 -22.83 -3.77
N ASN A 278 -5.80 -22.97 -2.53
CA ASN A 278 -6.62 -22.90 -1.33
C ASN A 278 -6.72 -21.47 -0.75
N TRP A 279 -6.01 -20.50 -1.32
CA TRP A 279 -6.03 -19.10 -0.90
C TRP A 279 -7.47 -18.54 -0.87
N GLY A 280 -8.26 -18.81 -1.92
CA GLY A 280 -9.65 -18.37 -2.02
C GLY A 280 -10.52 -18.87 -0.85
N ASN A 281 -10.36 -20.13 -0.45
CA ASN A 281 -11.07 -20.70 0.71
C ASN A 281 -10.66 -19.99 2.01
N SER A 282 -9.37 -19.68 2.17
CA SER A 282 -8.84 -18.99 3.34
C SER A 282 -9.40 -17.56 3.45
N VAL A 283 -9.36 -16.80 2.37
CA VAL A 283 -9.92 -15.45 2.31
C VAL A 283 -11.44 -15.45 2.52
N TYR A 284 -12.16 -16.37 1.86
CA TYR A 284 -13.60 -16.54 2.05
C TYR A 284 -13.96 -16.82 3.51
N LYS A 285 -13.19 -17.68 4.18
CA LYS A 285 -13.37 -17.99 5.60
C LYS A 285 -13.23 -16.75 6.48
N TYR A 286 -12.24 -15.89 6.22
CA TYR A 286 -12.08 -14.63 6.96
C TYR A 286 -13.20 -13.64 6.61
N MET A 287 -13.55 -13.49 5.35
CA MET A 287 -14.65 -12.62 4.95
C MET A 287 -15.97 -13.06 5.60
N LYS A 288 -16.30 -14.36 5.53
CA LYS A 288 -17.46 -14.93 6.22
C LYS A 288 -17.46 -14.65 7.72
N TYR A 289 -16.30 -14.83 8.37
CA TYR A 289 -16.13 -14.53 9.80
C TYR A 289 -16.43 -13.06 10.12
N LEU A 290 -16.00 -12.12 9.28
CA LEU A 290 -16.30 -10.69 9.46
C LEU A 290 -17.80 -10.41 9.33
N TYR A 291 -18.45 -10.99 8.33
CA TYR A 291 -19.89 -10.83 8.09
C TYR A 291 -20.75 -11.44 9.20
N GLU A 292 -20.34 -12.58 9.77
CA GLU A 292 -21.04 -13.24 10.87
C GLU A 292 -21.03 -12.46 12.19
N LYS A 293 -20.18 -11.42 12.29
CA LYS A 293 -20.14 -10.52 13.44
C LYS A 293 -21.15 -9.37 13.33
N LEU A 294 -21.78 -9.21 12.18
CA LEU A 294 -22.77 -8.19 11.84
C LEU A 294 -24.18 -8.75 11.89
#